data_b22a06948d65f9b6b3732cc75e7f989e
#
_entry.id   b22a06948d65f9b6b3732cc75e7f989e
#
_cell.length_a   1.000
_cell.length_b   1.000
_cell.length_c   1.000
_cell.angle_alpha   90.00
_cell.angle_beta   90.00
_cell.angle_gamma   90.00
#
_symmetry.space_group_name_H-M   'P 1'
#
loop_
_entity.id
_entity.type
_entity.pdbx_description
1 polymer ?
#
loop_
_entity_poly.entity_id
_entity_poly.type
_entity_poly.pdbx_seq_one_letter_code
_entity_poly.pdbx_strand_id
1 'polypeptide(L)'
;MAKYSYCYETGEDSCDYFDYEPSSEMIDDAIVDIAYEEFFKQHDDTKEVEAKTKKAIRNLISELDLWSAVKDAMDYNDMIKDYFKDEAFASSED
;
A
#
# COMPACT_ATOMS: atom_id res chain seq x y z
N MET A 1 4.61 14.79 -0.52
CA MET A 1 3.72 13.70 -0.13
C MET A 1 3.20 12.97 -1.36
N ALA A 2 3.02 11.66 -1.26
CA ALA A 2 2.55 10.87 -2.39
C ALA A 2 1.04 11.01 -2.58
N LYS A 3 0.63 11.18 -3.81
CA LYS A 3 -0.76 11.39 -4.17
C LYS A 3 -1.13 10.36 -5.25
N TYR A 4 -2.23 9.66 -5.06
CA TYR A 4 -2.70 8.64 -5.99
C TYR A 4 -4.02 9.04 -6.60
N SER A 5 -4.12 8.92 -7.92
CA SER A 5 -5.35 9.24 -8.65
C SER A 5 -6.11 7.97 -8.97
N TYR A 6 -7.41 7.99 -8.70
CA TYR A 6 -8.30 6.86 -8.96
C TYR A 6 -9.44 7.31 -9.85
N CYS A 7 -9.92 6.39 -10.68
CA CYS A 7 -10.99 6.65 -11.63
C CYS A 7 -12.29 6.01 -11.12
N TYR A 8 -13.41 6.74 -11.21
CA TYR A 8 -14.72 6.18 -10.90
C TYR A 8 -15.69 6.49 -12.04
N GLU A 9 -16.62 5.58 -12.27
CA GLU A 9 -17.58 5.71 -13.35
C GLU A 9 -18.70 6.68 -12.97
N THR A 10 -18.95 7.66 -13.86
CA THR A 10 -20.03 8.63 -13.67
C THR A 10 -21.16 8.42 -14.67
N GLY A 11 -20.96 7.55 -15.67
CA GLY A 11 -21.94 7.22 -16.69
C GLY A 11 -21.45 6.08 -17.54
N GLU A 12 -22.19 5.72 -18.59
CA GLU A 12 -21.86 4.56 -19.41
C GLU A 12 -20.48 4.64 -20.08
N ASP A 13 -20.08 5.81 -20.53
CA ASP A 13 -18.81 6.00 -21.24
C ASP A 13 -17.96 7.10 -20.64
N SER A 14 -18.23 7.47 -19.39
CA SER A 14 -17.49 8.56 -18.76
C SER A 14 -17.02 8.17 -17.37
N CYS A 15 -15.87 8.68 -17.00
CA CYS A 15 -15.33 8.51 -15.66
C CYS A 15 -14.67 9.80 -15.22
N ASP A 16 -14.66 10.00 -13.91
CA ASP A 16 -13.96 11.11 -13.28
C ASP A 16 -12.84 10.56 -12.41
N TYR A 17 -11.90 11.43 -12.10
CA TYR A 17 -10.76 11.08 -11.29
C TYR A 17 -10.82 11.84 -9.97
N PHE A 18 -10.32 11.24 -8.93
CA PHE A 18 -10.13 11.89 -7.65
C PHE A 18 -8.77 11.51 -7.08
N ASP A 19 -8.22 12.39 -6.28
CA ASP A 19 -6.92 12.17 -5.66
C ASP A 19 -7.08 11.70 -4.23
N TYR A 20 -6.26 10.74 -3.83
CA TYR A 20 -6.20 10.24 -2.47
C TYR A 20 -4.76 10.39 -1.98
N GLU A 21 -4.59 11.00 -0.82
CA GLU A 21 -3.26 11.28 -0.28
C GLU A 21 -3.12 10.65 1.11
N PRO A 22 -2.59 9.41 1.18
CA PRO A 22 -2.36 8.77 2.47
C PRO A 22 -1.19 9.43 3.19
N SER A 23 -1.20 9.35 4.54
CA SER A 23 -0.10 9.88 5.34
C SER A 23 1.15 9.02 5.16
N SER A 24 2.31 9.57 5.55
CA SER A 24 3.57 8.84 5.49
C SER A 24 3.51 7.54 6.29
N GLU A 25 2.88 7.58 7.46
CA GLU A 25 2.72 6.40 8.30
C GLU A 25 1.89 5.33 7.62
N MET A 26 0.81 5.73 6.95
CA MET A 26 -0.03 4.80 6.20
C MET A 26 0.74 4.15 5.07
N ILE A 27 1.56 4.93 4.38
CA ILE A 27 2.40 4.41 3.29
C ILE A 27 3.43 3.41 3.83
N ASP A 28 4.05 3.71 4.96
CA ASP A 28 5.01 2.79 5.57
C ASP A 28 4.35 1.47 5.95
N ASP A 29 3.16 1.53 6.54
CA ASP A 29 2.40 0.33 6.89
C ASP A 29 2.03 -0.46 5.63
N ALA A 30 1.64 0.23 4.57
CA ALA A 30 1.31 -0.42 3.30
C ALA A 30 2.53 -1.12 2.70
N ILE A 31 3.69 -0.49 2.76
CA ILE A 31 4.93 -1.08 2.26
C ILE A 31 5.21 -2.41 2.99
N VAL A 32 5.10 -2.40 4.31
CA VAL A 32 5.33 -3.61 5.12
C VAL A 32 4.31 -4.70 4.77
N ASP A 33 3.03 -4.33 4.68
CA ASP A 33 1.97 -5.28 4.36
C ASP A 33 2.15 -5.88 2.97
N ILE A 34 2.44 -5.06 1.98
CA ILE A 34 2.65 -5.52 0.60
C ILE A 34 3.87 -6.43 0.52
N ALA A 35 4.96 -6.04 1.17
CA ALA A 35 6.17 -6.85 1.17
C ALA A 35 5.91 -8.23 1.78
N TYR A 36 5.16 -8.27 2.87
CA TYR A 36 4.79 -9.53 3.49
C TYR A 36 3.97 -10.40 2.53
N GLU A 37 2.91 -9.84 1.96
CA GLU A 37 2.01 -10.59 1.09
C GLU A 37 2.69 -11.09 -0.19
N GLU A 38 3.59 -10.31 -0.75
CA GLU A 38 4.21 -10.64 -2.03
C GLU A 38 5.45 -11.54 -1.88
N PHE A 39 6.21 -11.39 -0.80
CA PHE A 39 7.52 -12.02 -0.70
C PHE A 39 7.70 -12.95 0.48
N PHE A 40 6.99 -12.74 1.56
CA PHE A 40 7.26 -13.45 2.82
C PHE A 40 6.13 -14.35 3.29
N LYS A 41 4.94 -14.19 2.75
CA LYS A 41 3.79 -14.97 3.17
C LYS A 41 3.96 -16.44 2.83
N GLN A 42 3.75 -17.30 3.84
CA GLN A 42 3.79 -18.73 3.66
C GLN A 42 2.39 -19.32 3.86
N HIS A 43 2.21 -20.53 3.34
CA HIS A 43 0.90 -21.18 3.31
C HIS A 43 0.30 -21.42 4.71
N ASP A 44 1.14 -21.66 5.70
CA ASP A 44 0.71 -22.02 7.05
C ASP A 44 0.93 -20.91 8.09
N ASP A 45 1.04 -19.66 7.66
CA ASP A 45 1.31 -18.58 8.59
C ASP A 45 0.14 -18.34 9.53
N THR A 46 0.44 -18.34 10.83
CA THR A 46 -0.52 -17.92 11.86
C THR A 46 -0.47 -16.40 11.99
N LYS A 47 -1.46 -15.82 12.69
CA LYS A 47 -1.45 -14.37 12.96
C LYS A 47 -0.20 -13.94 13.73
N GLU A 48 0.29 -14.80 14.61
CA GLU A 48 1.49 -14.50 15.38
C GLU A 48 2.73 -14.46 14.49
N VAL A 49 2.86 -15.43 13.57
CA VAL A 49 3.98 -15.46 12.63
C VAL A 49 3.90 -14.26 11.68
N GLU A 50 2.71 -13.94 11.20
CA GLU A 50 2.51 -12.78 10.34
C GLU A 50 2.97 -11.50 11.03
N ALA A 51 2.56 -11.29 12.29
CA ALA A 51 2.91 -10.10 13.04
C ALA A 51 4.42 -10.00 13.25
N LYS A 52 5.06 -11.11 13.59
CA LYS A 52 6.52 -11.14 13.78
C LYS A 52 7.26 -10.86 12.48
N THR A 53 6.79 -11.43 11.40
CA THR A 53 7.41 -11.25 10.09
C THR A 53 7.29 -9.79 9.63
N LYS A 54 6.12 -9.19 9.79
CA LYS A 54 5.92 -7.78 9.44
C LYS A 54 6.80 -6.86 10.27
N LYS A 55 6.95 -7.17 11.55
CA LYS A 55 7.84 -6.39 12.43
C LYS A 55 9.30 -6.49 11.97
N ALA A 56 9.73 -7.70 11.59
CA ALA A 56 11.09 -7.92 11.10
C ALA A 56 11.33 -7.15 9.78
N ILE A 57 10.35 -7.17 8.88
CA ILE A 57 10.43 -6.42 7.62
C ILE A 57 10.58 -4.93 7.89
N ARG A 58 9.74 -4.38 8.76
CA ARG A 58 9.78 -2.96 9.12
C ARG A 58 11.14 -2.59 9.73
N ASN A 59 11.62 -3.40 10.64
CA ASN A 59 12.92 -3.16 11.28
C ASN A 59 14.05 -3.18 10.26
N LEU A 60 14.04 -4.13 9.35
CA LEU A 60 15.08 -4.25 8.33
C LEU A 60 15.09 -3.03 7.39
N ILE A 61 13.92 -2.63 6.91
CA ILE A 61 13.80 -1.47 6.02
C ILE A 61 14.24 -0.21 6.75
N SER A 62 13.85 -0.04 8.02
CA SER A 62 14.23 1.12 8.83
C SER A 62 15.73 1.15 9.11
N GLU A 63 16.30 0.00 9.43
CA GLU A 63 17.72 -0.10 9.77
C GLU A 63 18.61 0.24 8.59
N LEU A 64 18.22 -0.18 7.39
CA LEU A 64 18.96 0.06 6.17
C LEU A 64 18.51 1.32 5.43
N ASP A 65 17.51 2.02 5.97
CA ASP A 65 16.94 3.23 5.36
C ASP A 65 16.51 3.01 3.91
N LEU A 66 15.74 1.96 3.69
CA LEU A 66 15.31 1.57 2.36
C LEU A 66 13.88 2.02 2.02
N TRP A 67 13.25 2.84 2.88
CA TRP A 67 11.86 3.24 2.67
C TRP A 67 11.63 3.88 1.30
N SER A 68 12.48 4.82 0.90
CA SER A 68 12.32 5.51 -0.38
C SER A 68 12.50 4.56 -1.55
N ALA A 69 13.51 3.70 -1.50
CA ALA A 69 13.78 2.76 -2.58
C ALA A 69 12.64 1.75 -2.76
N VAL A 70 12.15 1.21 -1.65
CA VAL A 70 11.05 0.23 -1.69
C VAL A 70 9.76 0.91 -2.16
N LYS A 71 9.48 2.12 -1.65
CA LYS A 71 8.31 2.88 -2.06
C LYS A 71 8.33 3.16 -3.56
N ASP A 72 9.46 3.62 -4.08
CA ASP A 72 9.59 3.91 -5.51
C ASP A 72 9.35 2.68 -6.37
N ALA A 73 9.89 1.52 -5.96
CA ALA A 73 9.68 0.29 -6.68
C ALA A 73 8.21 -0.14 -6.66
N MET A 74 7.54 0.01 -5.52
CA MET A 74 6.13 -0.34 -5.39
C MET A 74 5.22 0.63 -6.13
N ASP A 75 5.55 1.92 -6.13
CA ASP A 75 4.80 2.92 -6.89
C ASP A 75 4.92 2.67 -8.39
N TYR A 76 6.12 2.33 -8.84
CA TYR A 76 6.35 2.02 -10.25
C TYR A 76 5.47 0.84 -10.72
N ASN A 77 5.25 -0.12 -9.86
CA ASN A 77 4.41 -1.29 -10.15
C ASN A 77 2.95 -1.11 -9.71
N ASP A 78 2.57 0.08 -9.28
CA ASP A 78 1.22 0.41 -8.80
C ASP A 78 0.74 -0.44 -7.62
N MET A 79 1.66 -1.05 -6.89
CA MET A 79 1.30 -1.91 -5.76
C MET A 79 0.68 -1.12 -4.62
N ILE A 80 1.25 0.04 -4.30
CA ILE A 80 0.72 0.90 -3.23
C ILE A 80 -0.63 1.49 -3.64
N LYS A 81 -0.77 1.89 -4.89
CA LYS A 81 -2.02 2.42 -5.40
C LYS A 81 -3.15 1.39 -5.27
N ASP A 82 -2.87 0.15 -5.67
CA ASP A 82 -3.86 -0.93 -5.56
C ASP A 82 -4.20 -1.24 -4.09
N TYR A 83 -3.22 -1.15 -3.21
CA TYR A 83 -3.42 -1.39 -1.79
C TYR A 83 -4.44 -0.42 -1.19
N PHE A 84 -4.36 0.85 -1.56
CA PHE A 84 -5.22 1.89 -1.02
C PHE A 84 -6.53 2.08 -1.80
N LYS A 85 -6.74 1.32 -2.85
CA LYS A 85 -7.92 1.50 -3.71
C LYS A 85 -9.24 1.48 -2.94
N ASP A 86 -9.44 0.46 -2.12
CA ASP A 86 -10.70 0.33 -1.37
C ASP A 86 -10.89 1.47 -0.38
N GLU A 87 -9.84 1.87 0.32
CA GLU A 87 -9.90 2.98 1.27
C GLU A 87 -10.17 4.31 0.57
N ALA A 88 -9.55 4.51 -0.60
CA ALA A 88 -9.76 5.74 -1.37
C ALA A 88 -11.21 5.87 -1.81
N PHE A 89 -11.80 4.78 -2.31
CA PHE A 89 -13.19 4.78 -2.74
C PHE A 89 -14.14 4.94 -1.55
N ALA A 90 -13.83 4.33 -0.43
CA ALA A 90 -14.64 4.51 0.78
C ALA A 90 -14.62 5.96 1.26
N SER A 91 -13.47 6.62 1.19
CA SER A 91 -13.35 8.03 1.56
C SER A 91 -14.10 8.95 0.61
N SER A 92 -14.16 8.62 -0.68
CA SER A 92 -14.80 9.46 -1.67
C SER A 92 -16.33 9.41 -1.62
N GLU A 93 -16.89 8.39 -0.96
CA GLU A 93 -18.35 8.23 -0.85
C GLU A 93 -18.97 9.13 0.22
N ASP A 94 -18.18 9.79 1.02
CA ASP A 94 -18.68 10.69 2.09
C ASP A 94 -19.13 12.05 1.57
#